data_74ec1a3c455f88d0f6306cdd5e14c4fb
#
_entry.id   74ec1a3c455f88d0f6306cdd5e14c4fb
#
_cell.length_a   1.000
_cell.length_b   1.000
_cell.length_c   1.000
_cell.angle_alpha   90.00
_cell.angle_beta   90.00
_cell.angle_gamma   90.00
#
_symmetry.space_group_name_H-M   'P 1'
#
loop_
_entity.id
_entity.type
_entity.pdbx_description
1 polymer ?
#
loop_
_entity_poly.entity_id
_entity_poly.type
_entity_poly.pdbx_seq_one_letter_code
_entity_poly.pdbx_strand_id
1 'polypeptide(L)'
;MLQNNQLEKARYRLESHNNNLQFLTKNYQKRYRSYVDYLWAHYFYLSGQNGMSLNYVENSIKNYSAELDVWLANAYLLKGKLLDISNKRYEAKLAYRKCLSTNNQTQANNLAKLYLEQPFKK
;
A
#
# COMPACT_ATOMS: atom_id res chain seq x y z
N MET A 1 -16.89 -4.08 -6.38
CA MET A 1 -16.49 -3.00 -7.31
C MET A 1 -16.81 -1.65 -6.70
N LEU A 2 -15.87 -0.73 -6.72
CA LEU A 2 -16.12 0.63 -6.24
C LEU A 2 -17.01 1.37 -7.23
N GLN A 3 -17.98 2.10 -6.68
CA GLN A 3 -18.78 3.00 -7.50
C GLN A 3 -17.94 4.18 -7.97
N ASN A 4 -18.26 4.72 -9.14
CA ASN A 4 -17.48 5.80 -9.75
C ASN A 4 -17.32 7.01 -8.84
N ASN A 5 -18.37 7.39 -8.08
CA ASN A 5 -18.28 8.53 -7.17
C ASN A 5 -17.31 8.31 -6.01
N GLN A 6 -17.11 7.05 -5.56
CA GLN A 6 -16.13 6.74 -4.52
C GLN A 6 -14.71 6.87 -5.05
N LEU A 7 -14.47 6.44 -6.29
CA LEU A 7 -13.17 6.61 -6.93
C LEU A 7 -12.81 8.08 -7.12
N GLU A 8 -13.77 8.89 -7.57
CA GLU A 8 -13.55 10.33 -7.73
C GLU A 8 -13.24 11.03 -6.42
N LYS A 9 -13.96 10.69 -5.35
CA LYS A 9 -13.69 11.24 -4.03
C LYS A 9 -12.31 10.86 -3.52
N ALA A 10 -11.92 9.59 -3.72
CA ALA A 10 -10.61 9.11 -3.33
C ALA A 10 -9.51 9.86 -4.09
N ARG A 11 -9.69 10.03 -5.39
CA ARG A 11 -8.74 10.77 -6.23
C ARG A 11 -8.62 12.23 -5.79
N TYR A 12 -9.73 12.88 -5.50
CA TYR A 12 -9.73 14.26 -5.03
C TYR A 12 -8.93 14.41 -3.74
N ARG A 13 -9.13 13.49 -2.78
CA ARG A 13 -8.39 13.51 -1.52
C ARG A 13 -6.90 13.33 -1.75
N LEU A 14 -6.52 12.40 -2.64
CA LEU A 14 -5.12 12.14 -2.96
C LEU A 14 -4.45 13.34 -3.60
N GLU A 15 -5.14 14.00 -4.54
CA GLU A 15 -4.61 15.20 -5.17
C GLU A 15 -4.45 16.34 -4.18
N SER A 16 -5.40 16.49 -3.24
CA SER A 16 -5.31 17.48 -2.17
C SER A 16 -4.11 17.22 -1.28
N HIS A 17 -3.89 15.97 -0.87
CA HIS A 17 -2.71 15.60 -0.08
C HIS A 17 -1.41 15.88 -0.83
N ASN A 18 -1.36 15.54 -2.11
CA ASN A 18 -0.19 15.76 -2.94
C ASN A 18 0.14 17.25 -3.05
N ASN A 19 -0.88 18.09 -3.25
CA ASN A 19 -0.71 19.54 -3.32
C ASN A 19 -0.21 20.10 -1.98
N ASN A 20 -0.76 19.61 -0.87
CA ASN A 20 -0.35 20.06 0.46
C ASN A 20 1.10 19.71 0.76
N LEU A 21 1.60 18.59 0.25
CA LEU A 21 2.99 18.18 0.45
C LEU A 21 3.98 19.22 -0.08
N GLN A 22 3.62 19.95 -1.12
CA GLN A 22 4.51 20.96 -1.72
C GLN A 22 4.83 22.11 -0.77
N PHE A 23 3.99 22.33 0.23
CA PHE A 23 4.17 23.40 1.22
C PHE A 23 4.85 22.94 2.49
N LEU A 24 5.17 21.64 2.59
CA LEU A 24 5.83 21.08 3.76
C LEU A 24 7.35 21.14 3.60
N THR A 25 8.07 21.16 4.72
CA THR A 25 9.53 21.07 4.69
C THR A 25 9.95 19.72 4.09
N LYS A 26 11.19 19.66 3.58
CA LYS A 26 11.70 18.43 2.96
C LYS A 26 11.55 17.19 3.86
N ASN A 27 11.78 17.36 5.17
CA ASN A 27 11.64 16.24 6.10
C ASN A 27 10.21 15.74 6.20
N TYR A 28 9.25 16.67 6.27
CA TYR A 28 7.84 16.31 6.29
C TYR A 28 7.39 15.70 4.98
N GLN A 29 7.85 16.22 3.83
CA GLN A 29 7.54 15.66 2.54
C GLN A 29 8.01 14.21 2.44
N LYS A 30 9.19 13.91 2.96
CA LYS A 30 9.74 12.55 2.93
C LYS A 30 8.90 11.60 3.79
N ARG A 31 8.45 12.05 4.97
CA ARG A 31 7.59 11.25 5.86
C ARG A 31 6.26 10.94 5.21
N TYR A 32 5.60 11.98 4.70
CA TYR A 32 4.27 11.85 4.13
C TYR A 32 4.29 11.16 2.77
N ARG A 33 5.43 11.16 2.09
CA ARG A 33 5.52 10.56 0.76
C ARG A 33 5.17 9.08 0.79
N SER A 34 5.68 8.34 1.77
CA SER A 34 5.34 6.92 1.92
C SER A 34 3.83 6.71 2.08
N TYR A 35 3.20 7.53 2.92
CA TYR A 35 1.76 7.47 3.14
C TYR A 35 0.98 7.80 1.88
N VAL A 36 1.34 8.88 1.19
CA VAL A 36 0.64 9.31 -0.03
C VAL A 36 0.81 8.27 -1.14
N ASP A 37 2.01 7.73 -1.30
CA ASP A 37 2.25 6.67 -2.29
C ASP A 37 1.41 5.43 -1.99
N TYR A 38 1.27 5.07 -0.71
CA TYR A 38 0.39 3.97 -0.32
C TYR A 38 -1.07 4.25 -0.69
N LEU A 39 -1.55 5.48 -0.46
CA LEU A 39 -2.92 5.85 -0.81
C LEU A 39 -3.15 5.76 -2.32
N TRP A 40 -2.20 6.21 -3.13
CA TRP A 40 -2.29 6.04 -4.58
C TRP A 40 -2.27 4.58 -4.98
N ALA A 41 -1.42 3.78 -4.35
CA ALA A 41 -1.39 2.34 -4.60
C ALA A 41 -2.76 1.70 -4.33
N HIS A 42 -3.38 2.06 -3.22
CA HIS A 42 -4.69 1.54 -2.85
C HIS A 42 -5.76 1.98 -3.85
N TYR A 43 -5.72 3.24 -4.28
CA TYR A 43 -6.64 3.75 -5.30
C TYR A 43 -6.53 2.94 -6.60
N PHE A 44 -5.31 2.74 -7.09
CA PHE A 44 -5.11 1.98 -8.33
C PHE A 44 -5.49 0.52 -8.17
N TYR A 45 -5.26 -0.07 -7.00
CA TYR A 45 -5.72 -1.43 -6.71
C TYR A 45 -7.24 -1.53 -6.82
N LEU A 46 -7.97 -0.58 -6.21
CA LEU A 46 -9.43 -0.57 -6.24
C LEU A 46 -9.98 -0.32 -7.65
N SER A 47 -9.28 0.44 -8.46
CA SER A 47 -9.69 0.73 -9.84
C SER A 47 -9.26 -0.35 -10.84
N GLY A 48 -8.59 -1.40 -10.37
CA GLY A 48 -8.17 -2.53 -11.22
C GLY A 48 -6.87 -2.31 -11.97
N GLN A 49 -6.15 -1.23 -11.71
CA GLN A 49 -4.87 -0.93 -12.36
C GLN A 49 -3.72 -1.48 -11.52
N ASN A 50 -3.56 -2.81 -11.55
CA ASN A 50 -2.65 -3.52 -10.65
C ASN A 50 -1.18 -3.16 -10.87
N GLY A 51 -0.77 -2.93 -12.11
CA GLY A 51 0.61 -2.52 -12.41
C GLY A 51 0.96 -1.18 -11.80
N MET A 52 0.08 -0.19 -11.93
CA MET A 52 0.26 1.12 -11.32
C MET A 52 0.27 1.01 -9.79
N SER A 53 -0.64 0.20 -9.25
CA SER A 53 -0.71 -0.03 -7.82
C SER A 53 0.61 -0.58 -7.28
N LEU A 54 1.19 -1.58 -7.96
CA LEU A 54 2.44 -2.18 -7.54
C LEU A 54 3.59 -1.16 -7.54
N ASN A 55 3.67 -0.32 -8.59
CA ASN A 55 4.68 0.73 -8.66
C ASN A 55 4.59 1.68 -7.45
N TYR A 56 3.40 2.13 -7.13
CA TYR A 56 3.20 3.05 -6.01
C TYR A 56 3.47 2.38 -4.66
N VAL A 57 3.09 1.11 -4.49
CA VAL A 57 3.34 0.43 -3.23
C VAL A 57 4.84 0.20 -3.02
N GLU A 58 5.58 -0.08 -4.07
CA GLU A 58 7.04 -0.21 -3.98
C GLU A 58 7.70 1.12 -3.63
N ASN A 59 7.20 2.22 -4.19
CA ASN A 59 7.67 3.57 -3.83
C ASN A 59 7.35 3.89 -2.37
N SER A 60 6.17 3.50 -1.89
CA SER A 60 5.79 3.68 -0.49
C SER A 60 6.76 2.99 0.44
N ILE A 61 7.12 1.75 0.14
CA ILE A 61 8.08 0.98 0.94
C ILE A 61 9.47 1.62 0.88
N LYS A 62 9.90 2.04 -0.30
CA LYS A 62 11.21 2.67 -0.48
C LYS A 62 11.34 3.96 0.30
N ASN A 63 10.26 4.73 0.40
CA ASN A 63 10.25 6.02 1.09
C ASN A 63 9.81 5.90 2.55
N TYR A 64 9.91 4.69 3.11
CA TYR A 64 9.50 4.41 4.48
C TYR A 64 10.20 5.30 5.49
N SER A 65 9.45 5.69 6.50
CA SER A 65 9.94 6.39 7.68
C SER A 65 9.49 5.62 8.93
N ALA A 66 10.36 5.50 9.92
CA ALA A 66 10.09 4.71 11.13
C ALA A 66 8.80 5.11 11.85
N GLU A 67 8.36 6.34 11.65
CA GLU A 67 7.14 6.85 12.28
C GLU A 67 5.86 6.37 11.61
N LEU A 68 5.98 5.67 10.47
CA LEU A 68 4.84 5.21 9.67
C LEU A 68 4.78 3.69 9.57
N ASP A 69 5.15 2.99 10.66
CA ASP A 69 5.20 1.53 10.68
C ASP A 69 3.89 0.87 10.28
N VAL A 70 2.76 1.45 10.71
CA VAL A 70 1.43 0.92 10.36
C VAL A 70 1.24 0.92 8.85
N TRP A 71 1.65 2.00 8.18
CA TRP A 71 1.53 2.11 6.73
C TRP A 71 2.47 1.16 6.02
N LEU A 72 3.64 0.92 6.59
CA LEU A 72 4.58 -0.05 6.03
C LEU A 72 3.98 -1.46 6.04
N ALA A 73 3.33 -1.86 7.13
CA ALA A 73 2.64 -3.15 7.20
C ALA A 73 1.57 -3.26 6.12
N ASN A 74 0.75 -2.23 5.97
CA ASN A 74 -0.30 -2.18 4.96
C ASN A 74 0.29 -2.22 3.54
N ALA A 75 1.41 -1.54 3.31
CA ALA A 75 2.07 -1.53 2.00
C ALA A 75 2.58 -2.92 1.63
N TYR A 76 3.22 -3.64 2.57
CA TYR A 76 3.66 -5.01 2.31
C TYR A 76 2.50 -5.97 2.09
N LEU A 77 1.41 -5.80 2.85
CA LEU A 77 0.20 -6.61 2.63
C LEU A 77 -0.34 -6.39 1.22
N LEU A 78 -0.47 -5.14 0.79
CA LEU A 78 -0.97 -4.82 -0.54
C LEU A 78 -0.03 -5.37 -1.62
N LYS A 79 1.28 -5.25 -1.42
CA LYS A 79 2.26 -5.82 -2.35
C LYS A 79 2.08 -7.32 -2.49
N GLY A 80 1.90 -8.04 -1.37
CA GLY A 80 1.66 -9.48 -1.40
C GLY A 80 0.40 -9.84 -2.16
N LYS A 81 -0.68 -9.12 -1.94
CA LYS A 81 -1.95 -9.34 -2.65
C LYS A 81 -1.79 -9.13 -4.15
N LEU A 82 -1.10 -8.08 -4.56
CA LEU A 82 -0.86 -7.79 -5.97
C LEU A 82 -0.01 -8.87 -6.63
N LEU A 83 0.99 -9.36 -5.92
CA LEU A 83 1.84 -10.43 -6.43
C LEU A 83 1.08 -11.76 -6.55
N ASP A 84 0.20 -12.07 -5.60
CA ASP A 84 -0.68 -13.23 -5.71
C ASP A 84 -1.62 -13.11 -6.91
N ILE A 85 -2.21 -11.94 -7.15
CA ILE A 85 -3.06 -11.71 -8.31
C ILE A 85 -2.29 -11.96 -9.61
N SER A 86 -0.99 -11.63 -9.62
CA SER A 86 -0.12 -11.79 -10.78
C SER A 86 0.50 -13.19 -10.86
N ASN A 87 0.06 -14.13 -10.04
CA ASN A 87 0.57 -15.51 -9.99
C ASN A 87 2.05 -15.59 -9.60
N LYS A 88 2.53 -14.66 -8.78
CA LYS A 88 3.90 -14.66 -8.28
C LYS A 88 3.90 -15.08 -6.82
N ARG A 89 3.52 -16.33 -6.57
CA ARG A 89 3.27 -16.83 -5.20
C ARG A 89 4.50 -16.74 -4.30
N TYR A 90 5.68 -17.09 -4.80
CA TYR A 90 6.89 -17.03 -3.99
C TYR A 90 7.17 -15.61 -3.50
N GLU A 91 7.10 -14.65 -4.41
CA GLU A 91 7.32 -13.23 -4.08
C GLU A 91 6.22 -12.70 -3.16
N ALA A 92 4.97 -13.13 -3.37
CA ALA A 92 3.86 -12.75 -2.51
C ALA A 92 4.11 -13.18 -1.07
N LYS A 93 4.57 -14.41 -0.86
CA LYS A 93 4.90 -14.92 0.47
C LYS A 93 6.00 -14.10 1.14
N LEU A 94 7.00 -13.68 0.39
CA LEU A 94 8.05 -12.81 0.93
C LEU A 94 7.47 -11.49 1.42
N ALA A 95 6.55 -10.91 0.65
CA ALA A 95 5.90 -9.65 1.05
C ALA A 95 5.07 -9.84 2.32
N TYR A 96 4.31 -10.92 2.43
CA TYR A 96 3.53 -11.19 3.64
C TYR A 96 4.43 -11.39 4.86
N ARG A 97 5.56 -12.08 4.71
CA ARG A 97 6.52 -12.24 5.80
C ARG A 97 7.10 -10.90 6.23
N LYS A 98 7.38 -10.02 5.26
CA LYS A 98 7.84 -8.66 5.57
C LYS A 98 6.77 -7.87 6.32
N CYS A 99 5.50 -8.03 5.95
CA CYS A 99 4.39 -7.42 6.68
C CYS A 99 4.41 -7.86 8.15
N LEU A 100 4.58 -9.16 8.41
CA LEU A 100 4.64 -9.69 9.77
C LEU A 100 5.86 -9.18 10.54
N SER A 101 6.95 -8.89 9.86
CA SER A 101 8.18 -8.42 10.50
C SER A 101 8.08 -6.98 11.00
N THR A 102 7.05 -6.23 10.62
CA THR A 102 6.84 -4.87 11.12
C THR A 102 6.45 -4.82 12.59
N ASN A 103 6.17 -5.97 13.17
CA ASN A 103 5.85 -6.11 14.60
C ASN A 103 4.65 -5.28 15.05
N ASN A 104 3.72 -5.02 14.17
CA ASN A 104 2.47 -4.35 14.48
C ASN A 104 1.36 -5.39 14.57
N GLN A 105 0.67 -5.45 15.72
CA GLN A 105 -0.47 -6.34 15.88
C GLN A 105 -1.70 -5.70 15.23
N THR A 106 -1.64 -5.51 13.93
CA THR A 106 -2.68 -4.86 13.15
C THR A 106 -3.48 -5.89 12.36
N GLN A 107 -4.61 -5.45 11.80
CA GLN A 107 -5.40 -6.27 10.90
C GLN A 107 -4.55 -6.72 9.68
N ALA A 108 -3.61 -5.87 9.24
CA ALA A 108 -2.71 -6.24 8.14
C ALA A 108 -1.90 -7.48 8.46
N ASN A 109 -1.38 -7.59 9.69
CA ASN A 109 -0.63 -8.76 10.11
C ASN A 109 -1.50 -10.01 10.14
N ASN A 110 -2.73 -9.89 10.63
CA ASN A 110 -3.67 -11.02 10.67
C ASN A 110 -3.98 -11.50 9.26
N LEU A 111 -4.20 -10.58 8.32
CA LEU A 111 -4.46 -10.93 6.92
C LEU A 111 -3.23 -11.52 6.26
N ALA A 112 -2.03 -11.03 6.57
CA ALA A 112 -0.79 -11.58 6.03
C ALA A 112 -0.62 -13.05 6.45
N LYS A 113 -0.93 -13.39 7.70
CA LYS A 113 -0.91 -14.78 8.18
C LYS A 113 -1.86 -15.66 7.37
N LEU A 114 -3.08 -15.16 7.14
CA LEU A 114 -4.07 -15.89 6.35
C LEU A 114 -3.57 -16.13 4.93
N TYR A 115 -3.03 -15.10 4.27
CA TYR A 115 -2.59 -15.21 2.87
C TYR A 115 -1.28 -15.98 2.71
N LEU A 116 -0.52 -16.18 3.78
CA LEU A 116 0.60 -17.13 3.76
C LEU A 116 0.12 -18.58 3.62
N GLU A 117 -1.05 -18.87 4.21
CA GLU A 117 -1.64 -20.22 4.14
C GLU A 117 -2.45 -20.40 2.85
N GLN A 118 -3.18 -19.37 2.42
CA GLN A 118 -4.04 -19.39 1.24
C GLN A 118 -3.73 -18.20 0.35
N PRO A 119 -3.42 -18.40 -0.95
CA PRO A 119 -3.18 -17.26 -1.84
C PRO A 119 -4.37 -16.29 -1.85
N PHE A 120 -4.07 -15.01 -1.87
CA PHE A 120 -5.12 -14.00 -2.03
C PHE A 120 -5.70 -14.08 -3.44
N LYS A 121 -7.03 -14.02 -3.51
CA LYS A 121 -7.76 -13.94 -4.79
C LYS A 121 -8.67 -12.72 -4.74
N LYS A 122 -8.60 -11.94 -5.79
CA LYS A 122 -9.42 -10.74 -5.90
C LYS A 122 -10.87 -11.08 -6.25
#